data_d2b4c8656db7c0d5c445e040261d4dbe
#
_entry.id   d2b4c8656db7c0d5c445e040261d4dbe
#
_cell.length_a   1.000
_cell.length_b   1.000
_cell.length_c   1.000
_cell.angle_alpha   90.00
_cell.angle_beta   90.00
_cell.angle_gamma   90.00
#
_symmetry.space_group_name_H-M   'P 1'
#
loop_
_entity.id
_entity.type
_entity.pdbx_description
1 polymer ?
#
loop_
_entity_poly.entity_id
_entity_poly.type
_entity_poly.pdbx_seq_one_letter_code
_entity_poly.pdbx_strand_id
1 'polypeptide(L)'
;MPVIDSRVFFAITEFDIICGMIFTVCSAISTYSFLSAKKAERHHALMSATRTSLVHDLKSGPAEVAGRATAKAQALNSPWSNRECVYYRFHVEQYKSGEHGGSWHTYIDDTSSSPFLVADETGEIEILVSESEMDLQMDRNSQSGFGNDASSQLRNLLKS
;
A
#
# COMPACT_ATOMS: atom_id res chain seq x y z
N MET A 1 30.90 -44.41 38.48
CA MET A 1 30.34 -43.98 37.18
C MET A 1 29.06 -43.28 37.46
N PRO A 2 28.91 -41.98 37.18
CA PRO A 2 27.63 -41.29 37.36
C PRO A 2 26.68 -41.78 36.28
N VAL A 3 25.55 -42.31 36.71
CA VAL A 3 24.42 -42.67 35.80
C VAL A 3 23.75 -41.37 35.39
N ILE A 4 23.94 -40.94 34.15
CA ILE A 4 23.23 -39.77 33.60
C ILE A 4 21.78 -40.21 33.40
N ASP A 5 20.87 -39.53 34.11
CA ASP A 5 19.43 -39.79 34.06
C ASP A 5 18.93 -39.59 32.61
N SER A 6 18.31 -40.60 32.05
CA SER A 6 17.79 -40.59 30.68
C SER A 6 16.81 -39.41 30.43
N ARG A 7 16.16 -38.91 31.47
CA ARG A 7 15.27 -37.74 31.42
C ARG A 7 16.00 -36.44 31.13
N VAL A 8 17.23 -36.29 31.66
CA VAL A 8 18.08 -35.11 31.42
C VAL A 8 18.57 -35.10 29.96
N PHE A 9 18.93 -36.25 29.46
CA PHE A 9 19.39 -36.40 28.06
C PHE A 9 18.27 -36.07 27.06
N PHE A 10 17.02 -36.52 27.34
CA PHE A 10 15.84 -36.24 26.50
C PHE A 10 15.49 -34.75 26.50
N ALA A 11 15.54 -34.09 27.67
CA ALA A 11 15.25 -32.68 27.77
C ALA A 11 16.28 -31.79 27.04
N ILE A 12 17.55 -32.18 27.00
CA ILE A 12 18.59 -31.44 26.26
C ILE A 12 18.34 -31.53 24.74
N THR A 13 17.99 -32.72 24.24
CA THR A 13 17.77 -32.91 22.79
C THR A 13 16.53 -32.16 22.31
N GLU A 14 15.46 -32.09 23.07
CA GLU A 14 14.28 -31.26 22.71
C GLU A 14 14.60 -29.77 22.70
N PHE A 15 15.37 -29.30 23.68
CA PHE A 15 15.79 -27.91 23.74
C PHE A 15 16.65 -27.50 22.51
N ASP A 16 17.58 -28.35 22.09
CA ASP A 16 18.43 -28.11 20.92
C ASP A 16 17.60 -28.05 19.63
N ILE A 17 16.58 -28.91 19.48
CA ILE A 17 15.68 -28.91 18.33
C ILE A 17 14.86 -27.61 18.29
N ILE A 18 14.32 -27.16 19.42
CA ILE A 18 13.54 -25.92 19.51
C ILE A 18 14.43 -24.71 19.18
N CYS A 19 15.62 -24.64 19.74
CA CYS A 19 16.59 -23.58 19.43
C CYS A 19 16.97 -23.58 17.95
N GLY A 20 17.19 -24.74 17.34
CA GLY A 20 17.47 -24.87 15.92
C GLY A 20 16.32 -24.36 15.04
N MET A 21 15.07 -24.70 15.39
CA MET A 21 13.90 -24.18 14.67
C MET A 21 13.75 -22.66 14.80
N ILE A 22 13.94 -22.12 15.98
CA ILE A 22 13.89 -20.67 16.20
C ILE A 22 14.97 -19.98 15.36
N PHE A 23 16.19 -20.50 15.36
CA PHE A 23 17.31 -19.94 14.60
C PHE A 23 17.03 -19.94 13.09
N THR A 24 16.46 -21.04 12.54
CA THR A 24 16.11 -21.12 11.13
C THR A 24 14.99 -20.14 10.74
N VAL A 25 13.97 -19.99 11.57
CA VAL A 25 12.89 -19.01 11.35
C VAL A 25 13.44 -17.58 11.40
N CYS A 26 14.25 -17.24 12.40
CA CYS A 26 14.86 -15.91 12.50
C CYS A 26 15.76 -15.59 11.32
N SER A 27 16.56 -16.55 10.85
CA SER A 27 17.41 -16.35 9.69
C SER A 27 16.61 -16.15 8.40
N ALA A 28 15.51 -16.89 8.21
CA ALA A 28 14.63 -16.74 7.07
C ALA A 28 13.96 -15.34 7.07
N ILE A 29 13.46 -14.88 8.22
CA ILE A 29 12.87 -13.53 8.37
C ILE A 29 13.94 -12.46 8.07
N SER A 30 15.14 -12.61 8.59
CA SER A 30 16.24 -11.66 8.39
C SER A 30 16.64 -11.56 6.91
N THR A 31 16.76 -12.69 6.21
CA THR A 31 17.07 -12.71 4.78
C THR A 31 15.96 -12.09 3.94
N TYR A 32 14.70 -12.39 4.25
CA TYR A 32 13.55 -11.78 3.57
C TYR A 32 13.53 -10.26 3.76
N SER A 33 13.71 -9.77 4.98
CA SER A 33 13.75 -8.35 5.30
C SER A 33 14.90 -7.64 4.58
N PHE A 34 16.08 -8.27 4.52
CA PHE A 34 17.24 -7.73 3.82
C PHE A 34 17.00 -7.61 2.31
N LEU A 35 16.43 -8.63 1.68
CA LEU A 35 16.11 -8.60 0.25
C LEU A 35 15.06 -7.55 -0.08
N SER A 36 14.05 -7.40 0.77
CA SER A 36 13.00 -6.38 0.62
C SER A 36 13.56 -4.96 0.75
N ALA A 37 14.45 -4.73 1.73
CA ALA A 37 15.13 -3.45 1.90
C ALA A 37 15.99 -3.08 0.68
N LYS A 38 16.75 -4.04 0.15
CA LYS A 38 17.55 -3.85 -1.08
C LYS A 38 16.71 -3.50 -2.30
N LYS A 39 15.52 -4.08 -2.43
CA LYS A 39 14.59 -3.75 -3.51
C LYS A 39 14.08 -2.30 -3.37
N ALA A 40 13.71 -1.89 -2.16
CA ALA A 40 13.26 -0.53 -1.87
C ALA A 40 14.37 0.52 -2.11
N GLU A 41 15.60 0.24 -1.68
CA GLU A 41 16.76 1.12 -1.94
C GLU A 41 17.01 1.33 -3.44
N ARG A 42 16.95 0.27 -4.24
CA ARG A 42 17.13 0.36 -5.69
C ARG A 42 16.04 1.20 -6.34
N HIS A 43 14.78 1.01 -5.92
CA HIS A 43 13.66 1.79 -6.42
C HIS A 43 13.82 3.28 -6.07
N HIS A 44 14.17 3.57 -4.82
CA HIS A 44 14.41 4.94 -4.37
C HIS A 44 15.61 5.59 -5.08
N ALA A 45 16.69 4.84 -5.30
CA ALA A 45 17.87 5.34 -6.02
C ALA A 45 17.54 5.67 -7.48
N LEU A 46 16.73 4.85 -8.16
CA LEU A 46 16.27 5.12 -9.52
C LEU A 46 15.41 6.41 -9.56
N MET A 47 14.45 6.54 -8.65
CA MET A 47 13.59 7.73 -8.57
C MET A 47 14.39 9.00 -8.30
N SER A 48 15.34 8.96 -7.36
CA SER A 48 16.16 10.14 -7.02
C SER A 48 17.23 10.49 -8.06
N ALA A 49 17.64 9.55 -8.89
CA ALA A 49 18.62 9.79 -9.95
C ALA A 49 17.99 10.27 -11.26
N THR A 50 16.68 10.08 -11.42
CA THR A 50 15.95 10.45 -12.63
C THR A 50 15.57 11.92 -12.55
N ARG A 51 15.95 12.70 -13.55
CA ARG A 51 15.56 14.10 -13.65
C ARG A 51 14.20 14.21 -14.33
N THR A 52 13.39 15.17 -13.86
CA THR A 52 12.13 15.50 -14.55
C THR A 52 12.43 15.93 -15.97
N SER A 53 11.78 15.27 -16.90
CA SER A 53 11.94 15.48 -18.35
C SER A 53 10.63 16.02 -18.93
N LEU A 54 10.74 16.82 -19.97
CA LEU A 54 9.59 17.24 -20.76
C LEU A 54 9.11 16.06 -21.63
N VAL A 55 7.81 16.00 -21.90
CA VAL A 55 7.21 14.93 -22.70
C VAL A 55 7.87 14.82 -24.08
N HIS A 56 8.18 15.95 -24.72
CA HIS A 56 8.87 15.99 -26.00
C HIS A 56 10.27 15.35 -25.99
N ASP A 57 10.98 15.45 -24.85
CA ASP A 57 12.37 14.97 -24.75
C ASP A 57 12.47 13.53 -24.25
N LEU A 58 11.33 12.85 -24.03
CA LEU A 58 11.30 11.49 -23.51
C LEU A 58 12.01 10.53 -24.47
N LYS A 59 12.84 9.69 -23.88
CA LYS A 59 13.54 8.58 -24.54
C LYS A 59 13.12 7.26 -23.90
N SER A 60 13.34 6.18 -24.61
CA SER A 60 13.10 4.84 -24.06
C SER A 60 13.96 4.62 -22.82
N GLY A 61 13.32 4.27 -21.70
CA GLY A 61 13.97 4.02 -20.42
C GLY A 61 13.25 4.68 -19.24
N PRO A 62 13.84 4.64 -18.03
CA PRO A 62 13.30 5.31 -16.87
C PRO A 62 13.27 6.84 -17.07
N ALA A 63 12.12 7.44 -16.84
CA ALA A 63 11.91 8.88 -16.96
C ALA A 63 10.95 9.36 -15.87
N GLU A 64 11.13 10.59 -15.42
CA GLU A 64 10.21 11.31 -14.56
C GLU A 64 9.53 12.40 -15.39
N VAL A 65 8.22 12.45 -15.33
CA VAL A 65 7.40 13.46 -16.00
C VAL A 65 6.51 14.14 -14.99
N ALA A 66 6.46 15.46 -15.04
CA ALA A 66 5.53 16.25 -14.24
C ALA A 66 4.55 16.95 -15.19
N GLY A 67 3.26 16.84 -14.90
CA GLY A 67 2.24 17.43 -15.76
C GLY A 67 0.85 17.32 -15.15
N ARG A 68 -0.15 17.72 -15.94
CA ARG A 68 -1.55 17.65 -15.57
C ARG A 68 -2.16 16.35 -16.07
N ALA A 69 -2.81 15.61 -15.18
CA ALA A 69 -3.59 14.43 -15.54
C ALA A 69 -4.88 14.84 -16.25
N THR A 70 -5.15 14.26 -17.42
CA THR A 70 -6.34 14.50 -18.23
C THR A 70 -6.94 13.17 -18.64
N ALA A 71 -8.25 12.99 -18.45
CA ALA A 71 -8.92 11.76 -18.85
C ALA A 71 -8.85 11.57 -20.37
N LYS A 72 -8.40 10.40 -20.82
CA LYS A 72 -8.36 10.03 -22.24
C LYS A 72 -9.75 9.74 -22.80
N ALA A 73 -10.65 9.25 -21.95
CA ALA A 73 -12.03 8.93 -22.25
C ALA A 73 -12.95 9.62 -21.25
N GLN A 74 -13.87 8.89 -20.63
CA GLN A 74 -14.75 9.44 -19.62
C GLN A 74 -14.02 9.54 -18.28
N ALA A 75 -14.07 10.72 -17.66
CA ALA A 75 -13.61 10.89 -16.29
C ALA A 75 -14.48 10.12 -15.29
N LEU A 76 -13.88 9.67 -14.21
CA LEU A 76 -14.57 9.06 -13.09
C LEU A 76 -15.10 10.14 -12.13
N ASN A 77 -16.13 9.79 -11.36
CA ASN A 77 -16.57 10.60 -10.23
C ASN A 77 -16.19 9.90 -8.92
N SER A 78 -15.44 10.57 -8.08
CA SER A 78 -15.10 10.05 -6.76
C SER A 78 -16.35 9.79 -5.94
N PRO A 79 -16.54 8.60 -5.33
CA PRO A 79 -17.78 8.23 -4.64
C PRO A 79 -18.17 9.18 -3.51
N TRP A 80 -17.20 9.69 -2.77
CA TRP A 80 -17.47 10.54 -1.63
C TRP A 80 -17.53 12.03 -1.97
N SER A 81 -16.58 12.53 -2.77
CA SER A 81 -16.48 13.95 -3.07
C SER A 81 -17.28 14.37 -4.30
N ASN A 82 -17.72 13.40 -5.10
CA ASN A 82 -18.36 13.60 -6.42
C ASN A 82 -17.53 14.52 -7.35
N ARG A 83 -16.20 14.53 -7.18
CA ARG A 83 -15.27 15.27 -8.03
C ARG A 83 -14.85 14.41 -9.19
N GLU A 84 -14.75 15.03 -10.36
CA GLU A 84 -14.15 14.39 -11.53
C GLU A 84 -12.68 14.08 -11.27
N CYS A 85 -12.27 12.84 -11.59
CA CYS A 85 -10.91 12.35 -11.42
C CYS A 85 -10.60 11.25 -12.45
N VAL A 86 -9.34 10.95 -12.60
CA VAL A 86 -8.87 9.83 -13.44
C VAL A 86 -8.56 8.58 -12.64
N TYR A 87 -8.43 8.75 -11.33
CA TYR A 87 -8.17 7.69 -10.38
C TYR A 87 -8.74 8.08 -9.00
N TYR A 88 -9.31 7.10 -8.30
CA TYR A 88 -9.63 7.24 -6.89
C TYR A 88 -9.37 5.96 -6.13
N ARG A 89 -9.10 6.09 -4.84
CA ARG A 89 -9.19 5.04 -3.84
C ARG A 89 -10.08 5.52 -2.69
N PHE A 90 -11.10 4.75 -2.40
CA PHE A 90 -12.05 5.03 -1.33
C PHE A 90 -11.99 3.90 -0.30
N HIS A 91 -11.51 4.22 0.90
CA HIS A 91 -11.28 3.26 1.98
C HIS A 91 -12.09 3.65 3.21
N VAL A 92 -12.87 2.72 3.73
CA VAL A 92 -13.67 2.89 4.94
C VAL A 92 -13.36 1.76 5.91
N GLU A 93 -13.06 2.12 7.13
CA GLU A 93 -12.86 1.19 8.23
C GLU A 93 -13.95 1.38 9.30
N GLN A 94 -14.38 0.29 9.89
CA GLN A 94 -15.30 0.26 11.02
C GLN A 94 -14.60 -0.30 12.25
N TYR A 95 -14.66 0.44 13.35
CA TYR A 95 -14.22 -0.07 14.64
C TYR A 95 -15.30 -0.97 15.24
N LYS A 96 -14.94 -2.20 15.57
CA LYS A 96 -15.80 -3.17 16.28
C LYS A 96 -15.24 -3.42 17.65
N SER A 97 -16.06 -3.14 18.69
CA SER A 97 -15.72 -3.45 20.08
C SER A 97 -15.89 -4.94 20.35
N GLY A 98 -14.96 -5.54 21.12
CA GLY A 98 -15.03 -6.91 21.60
C GLY A 98 -14.76 -6.98 23.11
N GLU A 99 -14.95 -8.14 23.74
CA GLU A 99 -14.76 -8.36 25.18
C GLU A 99 -13.33 -8.12 25.65
N HIS A 100 -12.33 -8.29 24.79
CA HIS A 100 -10.89 -8.12 25.07
C HIS A 100 -10.27 -6.92 24.36
N GLY A 101 -11.07 -5.93 23.98
CA GLY A 101 -10.67 -4.78 23.18
C GLY A 101 -11.40 -4.72 21.85
N GLY A 102 -11.08 -3.72 21.05
CA GLY A 102 -11.69 -3.56 19.73
C GLY A 102 -10.64 -3.55 18.63
N SER A 103 -11.07 -3.77 17.40
CA SER A 103 -10.24 -3.73 16.21
C SER A 103 -10.91 -2.98 15.08
N TRP A 104 -10.09 -2.41 14.18
CA TRP A 104 -10.54 -1.80 12.94
C TRP A 104 -10.70 -2.88 11.88
N HIS A 105 -11.82 -2.86 11.20
CA HIS A 105 -12.11 -3.77 10.09
C HIS A 105 -12.41 -2.95 8.85
N THR A 106 -11.79 -3.31 7.75
CA THR A 106 -12.11 -2.73 6.44
C THR A 106 -13.57 -3.05 6.10
N TYR A 107 -14.34 -2.01 5.84
CA TYR A 107 -15.74 -2.09 5.43
C TYR A 107 -15.89 -1.91 3.92
N ILE A 108 -15.18 -0.94 3.35
CA ILE A 108 -15.10 -0.68 1.91
C ILE A 108 -13.64 -0.42 1.57
N ASP A 109 -13.15 -1.01 0.50
CA ASP A 109 -11.89 -0.65 -0.17
C ASP A 109 -12.16 -0.71 -1.67
N ASP A 110 -12.52 0.44 -2.24
CA ASP A 110 -12.88 0.60 -3.64
C ASP A 110 -11.85 1.46 -4.35
N THR A 111 -11.34 0.93 -5.45
CA THR A 111 -10.32 1.58 -6.28
C THR A 111 -10.76 1.51 -7.72
N SER A 112 -10.74 2.64 -8.40
CA SER A 112 -11.07 2.71 -9.82
C SER A 112 -10.14 3.66 -10.56
N SER A 113 -9.88 3.33 -11.82
CA SER A 113 -9.06 4.12 -12.72
C SER A 113 -9.68 4.22 -14.10
N SER A 114 -9.50 5.36 -14.74
CA SER A 114 -9.79 5.57 -16.16
C SER A 114 -8.47 5.80 -16.91
N PRO A 115 -8.32 5.34 -18.15
CA PRO A 115 -7.15 5.68 -18.96
C PRO A 115 -6.94 7.19 -19.01
N PHE A 116 -5.72 7.64 -18.73
CA PHE A 116 -5.43 9.06 -18.69
C PHE A 116 -4.09 9.41 -19.33
N LEU A 117 -3.95 10.66 -19.66
CA LEU A 117 -2.76 11.27 -20.19
C LEU A 117 -2.14 12.19 -19.16
N VAL A 118 -0.83 12.26 -19.12
CA VAL A 118 -0.11 13.34 -18.43
C VAL A 118 0.35 14.33 -19.49
N ALA A 119 -0.10 15.56 -19.38
CA ALA A 119 0.20 16.64 -20.30
C ALA A 119 1.10 17.69 -19.65
N ASP A 120 2.14 18.11 -20.35
CA ASP A 120 2.94 19.29 -20.04
C ASP A 120 2.82 20.32 -21.19
N GLU A 121 3.67 21.36 -21.17
CA GLU A 121 3.69 22.39 -22.20
C GLU A 121 4.22 21.90 -23.56
N THR A 122 4.80 20.71 -23.64
CA THR A 122 5.48 20.16 -24.82
C THR A 122 4.75 18.99 -25.47
N GLY A 123 3.83 18.34 -24.75
CA GLY A 123 3.08 17.21 -25.29
C GLY A 123 2.27 16.46 -24.25
N GLU A 124 1.81 15.29 -24.65
CA GLU A 124 1.00 14.40 -23.82
C GLU A 124 1.54 12.98 -23.90
N ILE A 125 1.52 12.27 -22.75
CA ILE A 125 1.93 10.86 -22.66
C ILE A 125 0.85 10.06 -21.97
N GLU A 126 0.54 8.88 -22.50
CA GLU A 126 -0.42 7.95 -21.91
C GLU A 126 0.20 7.16 -20.76
N ILE A 127 -0.52 7.08 -19.65
CA ILE A 127 -0.14 6.30 -18.47
C ILE A 127 -0.96 5.01 -18.42
N LEU A 128 -0.25 3.87 -18.40
CA LEU A 128 -0.85 2.54 -18.24
C LEU A 128 -1.04 2.23 -16.76
N VAL A 129 -2.23 2.48 -16.25
CA VAL A 129 -2.55 2.37 -14.81
C VAL A 129 -2.48 0.92 -14.30
N SER A 130 -2.77 -0.07 -15.15
CA SER A 130 -2.80 -1.49 -14.78
C SER A 130 -1.44 -2.04 -14.29
N GLU A 131 -0.35 -1.37 -14.64
CA GLU A 131 1.02 -1.76 -14.28
C GLU A 131 1.68 -0.74 -13.33
N SER A 132 0.91 0.24 -12.83
CA SER A 132 1.44 1.37 -12.07
C SER A 132 1.14 1.22 -10.58
N GLU A 133 2.11 1.56 -9.74
CA GLU A 133 1.91 1.79 -8.33
C GLU A 133 1.51 3.27 -8.14
N MET A 134 0.39 3.50 -7.46
CA MET A 134 -0.15 4.85 -7.23
C MET A 134 0.13 5.29 -5.80
N ASP A 135 0.96 6.31 -5.64
CA ASP A 135 1.15 7.02 -4.38
C ASP A 135 0.32 8.30 -4.38
N LEU A 136 -0.77 8.28 -3.63
CA LEU A 136 -1.73 9.39 -3.57
C LEU A 136 -1.73 10.02 -2.18
N GLN A 137 -1.71 11.34 -2.16
CA GLN A 137 -2.01 12.08 -0.95
C GLN A 137 -3.48 11.95 -0.60
N MET A 138 -3.78 11.75 0.68
CA MET A 138 -5.15 11.68 1.18
C MET A 138 -5.84 13.04 1.01
N ASP A 139 -6.81 13.11 0.12
CA ASP A 139 -7.57 14.33 -0.18
C ASP A 139 -8.59 14.64 0.93
N ARG A 140 -9.22 13.62 1.50
CA ARG A 140 -10.21 13.75 2.58
C ARG A 140 -10.08 12.62 3.60
N ASN A 141 -10.17 13.00 4.86
CA ASN A 141 -10.32 12.08 5.98
C ASN A 141 -11.53 12.52 6.82
N SER A 142 -12.34 11.57 7.27
CA SER A 142 -13.45 11.83 8.18
C SER A 142 -13.59 10.67 9.14
N GLN A 143 -13.82 11.01 10.40
CA GLN A 143 -14.13 10.03 11.44
C GLN A 143 -15.52 10.32 11.99
N SER A 144 -16.30 9.28 12.24
CA SER A 144 -17.55 9.36 12.96
C SER A 144 -17.50 8.49 14.22
N GLY A 145 -18.18 8.89 15.28
CA GLY A 145 -18.18 8.20 16.55
C GLY A 145 -19.03 8.90 17.58
N PHE A 146 -18.81 8.63 18.85
CA PHE A 146 -19.56 9.23 19.93
C PHE A 146 -19.45 10.77 19.90
N GLY A 147 -20.57 11.43 19.65
CA GLY A 147 -20.63 12.90 19.55
C GLY A 147 -20.16 13.49 18.21
N ASN A 148 -19.81 12.66 17.25
CA ASN A 148 -19.35 13.12 15.93
C ASN A 148 -20.04 12.30 14.83
N ASP A 149 -21.06 12.87 14.21
CA ASP A 149 -21.83 12.20 13.17
C ASP A 149 -21.12 12.21 11.81
N ALA A 150 -21.23 11.09 11.09
CA ALA A 150 -20.83 11.02 9.69
C ALA A 150 -21.57 12.09 8.87
N SER A 151 -20.88 12.72 7.92
CA SER A 151 -21.52 13.65 6.98
C SER A 151 -22.70 12.99 6.27
N SER A 152 -23.69 13.78 5.87
CA SER A 152 -24.87 13.27 5.15
C SER A 152 -24.49 12.50 3.87
N GLN A 153 -23.45 12.95 3.18
CA GLN A 153 -22.90 12.27 1.99
C GLN A 153 -22.36 10.88 2.33
N LEU A 154 -21.54 10.78 3.39
CA LEU A 154 -20.98 9.50 3.84
C LEU A 154 -22.08 8.54 4.31
N ARG A 155 -23.09 9.04 5.02
CA ARG A 155 -24.26 8.23 5.44
C ARG A 155 -25.06 7.68 4.28
N ASN A 156 -25.25 8.43 3.24
CA ASN A 156 -25.96 7.99 2.04
C ASN A 156 -25.16 6.91 1.29
N LEU A 157 -23.87 7.10 1.18
CA LEU A 157 -22.96 6.15 0.53
C LEU A 157 -22.87 4.81 1.27
N LEU A 158 -22.91 4.81 2.60
CA LEU A 158 -22.91 3.60 3.41
C LEU A 158 -24.25 2.84 3.43
N LYS A 159 -25.32 3.43 2.87
CA LYS A 159 -26.65 2.80 2.76
C LYS A 159 -26.96 2.24 1.37
N SER A 160 -26.16 2.61 0.36
CA SER A 160 -26.29 2.11 -1.01
C SER A 160 -25.58 0.76 -1.17
#